data_a979413eea2e4c337c8a3f3db3a69c9b
#
_entry.id   a979413eea2e4c337c8a3f3db3a69c9b
#
_cell.length_a   1.000
_cell.length_b   1.000
_cell.length_c   1.000
_cell.angle_alpha   90.00
_cell.angle_beta   90.00
_cell.angle_gamma   90.00
#
_symmetry.space_group_name_H-M   'P 1'
#
loop_
_entity.id
_entity.type
_entity.pdbx_description
1 polymer ?
#
loop_
_entity_poly.entity_id
_entity_poly.type
_entity_poly.pdbx_seq_one_letter_code
_entity_poly.pdbx_strand_id
1 'polypeptide(L)'
;MSTHSKNILLISSSPNPESNSRALALTLAQGLAQDRGSVTIRDLGANPPPHLDQATIGAFYTPPADRTPEQQAKIALSEELVDELFAADEIVIAAPMHNFGISSLLKVWLDHIARFGRTFEPTGQGPKGLVTDR
;
A
#
# COMPACT_ATOMS: atom_id res chain seq x y z
N MET A 1 6.05 -19.82 -23.81
CA MET A 1 6.31 -19.41 -22.42
C MET A 1 6.21 -17.89 -22.34
N SER A 2 5.22 -17.41 -21.66
CA SER A 2 5.05 -15.95 -21.47
C SER A 2 6.10 -15.47 -20.45
N THR A 3 7.14 -14.83 -20.95
CA THR A 3 8.14 -14.15 -20.11
C THR A 3 7.58 -12.79 -19.71
N HIS A 4 6.51 -12.80 -18.92
CA HIS A 4 5.96 -11.55 -18.39
C HIS A 4 6.90 -11.09 -17.26
N SER A 5 7.53 -9.93 -17.45
CA SER A 5 8.26 -9.27 -16.37
C SER A 5 7.26 -8.84 -15.30
N LYS A 6 7.50 -9.23 -14.05
CA LYS A 6 6.62 -8.89 -12.93
C LYS A 6 7.10 -7.65 -12.20
N ASN A 7 6.19 -6.77 -11.88
CA ASN A 7 6.41 -5.65 -10.99
C ASN A 7 5.99 -6.05 -9.57
N ILE A 8 6.95 -6.09 -8.66
CA ILE A 8 6.72 -6.48 -7.27
C ILE A 8 6.70 -5.23 -6.41
N LEU A 9 5.66 -5.07 -5.61
CA LEU A 9 5.60 -4.04 -4.56
C LEU A 9 5.97 -4.69 -3.23
N LEU A 10 7.05 -4.25 -2.61
CA LEU A 10 7.47 -4.68 -1.29
C LEU A 10 7.12 -3.60 -0.28
N ILE A 11 6.26 -3.92 0.68
CA ILE A 11 5.93 -3.07 1.83
C ILE A 11 6.77 -3.51 3.01
N SER A 12 7.69 -2.66 3.47
CA SER A 12 8.48 -2.90 4.68
C SER A 12 7.89 -2.13 5.85
N SER A 13 7.38 -2.83 6.85
CA SER A 13 6.65 -2.23 7.97
C SER A 13 7.40 -2.27 9.31
N SER A 14 8.69 -2.58 9.28
CA SER A 14 9.55 -2.48 10.45
C SER A 14 10.15 -1.09 10.59
N PRO A 15 10.17 -0.50 11.79
CA PRO A 15 10.95 0.71 12.06
C PRO A 15 12.47 0.45 12.09
N ASN A 16 12.88 -0.83 12.20
CA ASN A 16 14.29 -1.23 12.23
C ASN A 16 14.80 -1.51 10.82
N PRO A 17 15.78 -0.76 10.30
CA PRO A 17 16.36 -1.00 8.98
C PRO A 17 17.06 -2.36 8.86
N GLU A 18 17.50 -2.96 9.96
CA GLU A 18 18.14 -4.29 10.01
C GLU A 18 17.16 -5.43 10.32
N SER A 19 15.88 -5.23 10.03
CA SER A 19 14.83 -6.22 10.28
C SER A 19 15.06 -7.49 9.47
N ASN A 20 14.98 -8.65 10.13
CA ASN A 20 15.02 -9.96 9.48
C ASN A 20 13.84 -10.16 8.52
N SER A 21 12.66 -9.68 8.88
CA SER A 21 11.48 -9.73 8.01
C SER A 21 11.71 -8.96 6.71
N ARG A 22 12.33 -7.78 6.81
CA ARG A 22 12.68 -6.97 5.62
C ARG A 22 13.68 -7.70 4.72
N ALA A 23 14.75 -8.25 5.29
CA ALA A 23 15.77 -8.97 4.54
C ALA A 23 15.17 -10.18 3.80
N LEU A 24 14.34 -10.97 4.48
CA LEU A 24 13.64 -12.11 3.89
C LEU A 24 12.69 -11.69 2.77
N ALA A 25 11.90 -10.66 3.00
CA ALA A 25 10.96 -10.13 2.02
C ALA A 25 11.67 -9.58 0.78
N LEU A 26 12.82 -8.92 0.94
CA LEU A 26 13.62 -8.43 -0.18
C LEU A 26 14.15 -9.58 -1.04
N THR A 27 14.65 -10.64 -0.43
CA THR A 27 15.10 -11.85 -1.13
C THR A 27 13.94 -12.49 -1.91
N LEU A 28 12.77 -12.61 -1.29
CA LEU A 28 11.57 -13.14 -1.95
C LEU A 28 11.15 -12.26 -3.14
N ALA A 29 11.06 -10.94 -2.93
CA ALA A 29 10.64 -10.01 -3.97
C ALA A 29 11.58 -10.04 -5.19
N GLN A 30 12.88 -10.07 -4.96
CA GLN A 30 13.89 -10.20 -6.01
C GLN A 30 13.73 -11.52 -6.78
N GLY A 31 13.49 -12.63 -6.06
CA GLY A 31 13.25 -13.94 -6.68
C GLY A 31 11.97 -13.96 -7.54
N LEU A 32 10.91 -13.30 -7.10
CA LEU A 32 9.65 -13.20 -7.85
C LEU A 32 9.77 -12.30 -9.08
N ALA A 33 10.51 -11.20 -8.99
CA ALA A 33 10.75 -10.29 -10.11
C ALA A 33 11.57 -10.94 -11.24
N GLN A 34 12.45 -11.86 -10.89
CA GLN A 34 13.40 -12.48 -11.82
C GLN A 34 14.29 -11.43 -12.55
N ASP A 35 14.96 -11.82 -13.63
CA ASP A 35 15.93 -10.97 -14.32
C ASP A 35 15.31 -9.78 -15.10
N ARG A 36 14.01 -9.80 -15.34
CA ARG A 36 13.32 -8.80 -16.17
C ARG A 36 12.25 -8.00 -15.44
N GLY A 37 11.96 -8.37 -14.21
CA GLY A 37 10.97 -7.68 -13.39
C GLY A 37 11.57 -6.50 -12.63
N SER A 38 10.72 -5.80 -11.89
CA SER A 38 11.11 -4.70 -11.02
C SER A 38 10.62 -4.92 -9.59
N VAL A 39 11.35 -4.36 -8.63
CA VAL A 39 10.94 -4.31 -7.22
C VAL A 39 10.84 -2.86 -6.80
N THR A 40 9.63 -2.43 -6.45
CA THR A 40 9.38 -1.14 -5.82
C THR A 40 9.30 -1.35 -4.31
N ILE A 41 10.10 -0.62 -3.55
CA ILE A 41 10.14 -0.72 -2.09
C ILE A 41 9.44 0.48 -1.48
N ARG A 42 8.37 0.22 -0.70
CA ARG A 42 7.76 1.21 0.17
C ARG A 42 8.21 0.92 1.61
N ASP A 43 9.20 1.68 2.07
CA ASP A 43 9.76 1.56 3.42
C ASP A 43 9.00 2.50 4.37
N LEU A 44 8.06 1.93 5.11
CA LEU A 44 7.24 2.67 6.07
C LEU A 44 8.02 3.08 7.32
N GLY A 45 9.12 2.39 7.63
CA GLY A 45 9.99 2.76 8.73
C GLY A 45 10.81 4.01 8.42
N ALA A 46 11.33 4.12 7.19
CA ALA A 46 12.09 5.29 6.74
C ALA A 46 11.18 6.49 6.43
N ASN A 47 9.99 6.24 5.89
CA ASN A 47 9.02 7.27 5.50
C ASN A 47 7.63 6.92 6.06
N PRO A 48 7.40 7.13 7.37
CA PRO A 48 6.15 6.79 8.02
C PRO A 48 4.99 7.61 7.43
N PRO A 49 3.90 6.98 6.98
CA PRO A 49 2.70 7.71 6.61
C PRO A 49 2.10 8.39 7.85
N PRO A 50 1.52 9.59 7.72
CA PRO A 50 0.83 10.23 8.83
C PRO A 50 -0.45 9.50 9.17
N HIS A 51 -0.86 9.55 10.44
CA HIS A 51 -2.19 9.09 10.85
C HIS A 51 -3.26 9.89 10.12
N LEU A 52 -4.40 9.25 9.83
CA LEU A 52 -5.53 9.92 9.21
C LEU A 52 -6.16 10.89 10.20
N ASP A 53 -6.34 12.13 9.78
CA ASP A 53 -7.15 13.14 10.48
C ASP A 53 -8.55 13.25 9.85
N GLN A 54 -9.44 13.98 10.51
CA GLN A 54 -10.81 14.15 10.04
C GLN A 54 -10.86 14.80 8.65
N ALA A 55 -9.96 15.74 8.35
CA ALA A 55 -9.92 16.42 7.06
C ALA A 55 -9.52 15.45 5.93
N THR A 56 -8.55 14.58 6.17
CA THR A 56 -8.13 13.53 5.22
C THR A 56 -9.28 12.54 4.97
N ILE A 57 -9.92 12.07 6.02
CA ILE A 57 -11.09 11.17 5.90
C ILE A 57 -12.21 11.84 5.12
N GLY A 58 -12.52 13.12 5.42
CA GLY A 58 -13.50 13.89 4.66
C GLY A 58 -13.17 13.98 3.17
N ALA A 59 -11.89 14.19 2.83
CA ALA A 59 -11.44 14.23 1.45
C ALA A 59 -11.56 12.88 0.73
N PHE A 60 -11.40 11.75 1.44
CA PHE A 60 -11.61 10.41 0.88
C PHE A 60 -13.05 10.20 0.40
N TYR A 61 -14.03 10.73 1.12
CA TYR A 61 -15.44 10.60 0.78
C TYR A 61 -15.97 11.72 -0.13
N THR A 62 -15.18 12.77 -0.37
CA THR A 62 -15.56 13.80 -1.33
C THR A 62 -15.36 13.26 -2.75
N PRO A 63 -16.38 13.35 -3.63
CA PRO A 63 -16.23 12.94 -5.03
C PRO A 63 -15.03 13.65 -5.69
N PRO A 64 -14.25 12.97 -6.54
CA PRO A 64 -13.04 13.55 -7.14
C PRO A 64 -13.25 14.90 -7.83
N ALA A 65 -14.40 15.09 -8.50
CA ALA A 65 -14.74 16.33 -9.20
C ALA A 65 -15.03 17.51 -8.26
N ASP A 66 -15.38 17.23 -7.00
CA ASP A 66 -15.79 18.23 -6.01
C ASP A 66 -14.69 18.55 -5.01
N ARG A 67 -13.52 17.90 -5.11
CA ARG A 67 -12.39 18.11 -4.18
C ARG A 67 -11.76 19.46 -4.38
N THR A 68 -11.56 20.17 -3.27
CA THR A 68 -10.76 21.39 -3.26
C THR A 68 -9.28 21.10 -3.42
N PRO A 69 -8.44 22.10 -3.83
CA PRO A 69 -7.00 21.92 -3.87
C PRO A 69 -6.38 21.47 -2.54
N GLU A 70 -6.91 21.95 -1.41
CA GLU A 70 -6.49 21.55 -0.07
C GLU A 70 -6.80 20.06 0.20
N GLN A 71 -7.99 19.60 -0.19
CA GLN A 71 -8.36 18.20 -0.08
C GLN A 71 -7.49 17.31 -0.97
N GLN A 72 -7.19 17.75 -2.20
CA GLN A 72 -6.28 17.03 -3.09
C GLN A 72 -4.88 16.91 -2.49
N ALA A 73 -4.36 17.97 -1.89
CA ALA A 73 -3.06 17.95 -1.20
C ALA A 73 -3.06 16.98 0.00
N LYS A 74 -4.15 16.95 0.77
CA LYS A 74 -4.30 16.06 1.93
C LYS A 74 -4.25 14.58 1.57
N ILE A 75 -4.76 14.19 0.42
CA ILE A 75 -4.84 12.80 0.00
C ILE A 75 -3.72 12.40 -0.99
N ALA A 76 -2.80 13.30 -1.32
CA ALA A 76 -1.77 13.05 -2.34
C ALA A 76 -0.95 11.79 -2.04
N LEU A 77 -0.51 11.59 -0.79
CA LEU A 77 0.21 10.38 -0.39
C LEU A 77 -0.66 9.13 -0.56
N SER A 78 -1.93 9.18 -0.15
CA SER A 78 -2.84 8.05 -0.31
C SER A 78 -3.05 7.70 -1.79
N GLU A 79 -3.16 8.69 -2.67
CA GLU A 79 -3.24 8.46 -4.12
C GLU A 79 -1.97 7.75 -4.63
N GLU A 80 -0.78 8.21 -4.23
CA GLU A 80 0.50 7.58 -4.59
C GLU A 80 0.56 6.11 -4.13
N LEU A 81 0.19 5.83 -2.87
CA LEU A 81 0.20 4.48 -2.31
C LEU A 81 -0.77 3.55 -3.03
N VAL A 82 -1.94 4.04 -3.42
CA VAL A 82 -2.92 3.29 -4.20
C VAL A 82 -2.42 3.05 -5.63
N ASP A 83 -1.79 4.03 -6.25
CA ASP A 83 -1.21 3.87 -7.60
C ASP A 83 -0.09 2.82 -7.60
N GLU A 84 0.77 2.79 -6.58
CA GLU A 84 1.77 1.73 -6.40
C GLU A 84 1.12 0.35 -6.31
N LEU A 85 0.02 0.24 -5.55
CA LEU A 85 -0.72 -1.00 -5.39
C LEU A 85 -1.26 -1.52 -6.73
N PHE A 86 -1.84 -0.65 -7.54
CA PHE A 86 -2.37 -1.02 -8.86
C PHE A 86 -1.28 -1.28 -9.90
N ALA A 87 -0.12 -0.66 -9.78
CA ALA A 87 1.01 -0.90 -10.68
C ALA A 87 1.72 -2.24 -10.44
N ALA A 88 1.51 -2.87 -9.29
CA ALA A 88 2.13 -4.14 -8.94
C ALA A 88 1.37 -5.34 -9.49
N ASP A 89 2.12 -6.35 -9.91
CA ASP A 89 1.57 -7.67 -10.25
C ASP A 89 1.49 -8.57 -9.01
N GLU A 90 2.42 -8.40 -8.07
CA GLU A 90 2.43 -9.11 -6.79
C GLU A 90 2.86 -8.16 -5.66
N ILE A 91 2.35 -8.41 -4.47
CA ILE A 91 2.65 -7.61 -3.28
C ILE A 91 3.31 -8.50 -2.23
N VAL A 92 4.47 -8.08 -1.74
CA VAL A 92 5.19 -8.73 -0.64
C VAL A 92 5.16 -7.80 0.56
N ILE A 93 4.66 -8.28 1.69
CA ILE A 93 4.56 -7.51 2.92
C ILE A 93 5.49 -8.09 3.97
N ALA A 94 6.50 -7.31 4.37
CA ALA A 94 7.34 -7.62 5.52
C ALA A 94 6.66 -7.09 6.79
N ALA A 95 6.04 -8.00 7.54
CA ALA A 95 5.24 -7.67 8.72
C ALA A 95 5.82 -8.34 9.98
N PRO A 96 6.80 -7.72 10.66
CA PRO A 96 7.26 -8.22 11.94
C PRO A 96 6.15 -8.13 12.99
N MET A 97 6.19 -9.03 13.96
CA MET A 97 5.24 -9.00 15.07
C MET A 97 5.61 -7.90 16.07
N HIS A 98 4.67 -7.00 16.33
CA HIS A 98 4.78 -5.97 17.37
C HIS A 98 3.59 -6.13 18.33
N ASN A 99 3.88 -6.37 19.61
CA ASN A 99 2.84 -6.55 20.63
C ASN A 99 1.76 -7.56 20.21
N PHE A 100 2.19 -8.69 19.67
CA PHE A 100 1.32 -9.78 19.19
C PHE A 100 0.43 -9.42 17.97
N GLY A 101 0.77 -8.39 17.24
CA GLY A 101 0.04 -7.94 16.06
C GLY A 101 0.96 -7.30 15.01
N ILE A 102 0.35 -6.65 14.03
CA ILE A 102 1.06 -5.86 13.04
C ILE A 102 1.58 -4.55 13.67
N SER A 103 2.61 -3.96 13.06
CA SER A 103 3.08 -2.63 13.48
C SER A 103 2.04 -1.55 13.20
N SER A 104 2.09 -0.45 13.94
CA SER A 104 1.27 0.73 13.66
C SER A 104 1.56 1.32 12.27
N LEU A 105 2.79 1.20 11.79
CA LEU A 105 3.18 1.60 10.44
C LEU A 105 2.38 0.87 9.36
N LEU A 106 2.23 -0.45 9.50
CA LEU A 106 1.43 -1.24 8.56
C LEU A 106 -0.05 -0.89 8.63
N LYS A 107 -0.58 -0.68 9.84
CA LYS A 107 -1.99 -0.28 10.00
C LYS A 107 -2.27 1.08 9.36
N VAL A 108 -1.38 2.06 9.52
CA VAL A 108 -1.54 3.37 8.87
C VAL A 108 -1.47 3.25 7.35
N TRP A 109 -0.57 2.42 6.81
CA TRP A 109 -0.54 2.14 5.38
C TRP A 109 -1.87 1.55 4.89
N LEU A 110 -2.41 0.56 5.59
CA LEU A 110 -3.72 -0.02 5.28
C LEU A 110 -4.83 1.04 5.30
N ASP A 111 -4.80 1.95 6.26
CA ASP A 111 -5.78 3.04 6.37
C ASP A 111 -5.70 4.01 5.17
N HIS A 112 -4.50 4.24 4.63
CA HIS A 112 -4.32 5.08 3.44
C HIS A 112 -4.75 4.42 2.14
N ILE A 113 -4.62 3.09 2.01
CA ILE A 113 -4.96 2.37 0.77
C ILE A 113 -6.41 1.89 0.73
N ALA A 114 -7.09 1.81 1.87
CA ALA A 114 -8.51 1.46 1.93
C ALA A 114 -9.36 2.67 1.47
N ARG A 115 -9.51 2.81 0.16
CA ARG A 115 -10.13 3.97 -0.49
C ARG A 115 -11.43 3.60 -1.16
N PHE A 116 -12.51 4.24 -0.69
CA PHE A 116 -13.83 4.16 -1.31
C PHE A 116 -13.77 4.58 -2.79
N GLY A 117 -14.34 3.75 -3.66
CA GLY A 117 -14.38 3.99 -5.11
C GLY A 117 -13.05 3.73 -5.84
N ARG A 118 -11.97 3.35 -5.12
CA ARG A 118 -10.68 3.00 -5.72
C ARG A 118 -10.24 1.57 -5.41
N THR A 119 -10.15 1.22 -4.13
CA THR A 119 -9.74 -0.13 -3.70
C THR A 119 -10.89 -0.98 -3.18
N PHE A 120 -12.00 -0.36 -2.85
CA PHE A 120 -13.24 -1.06 -2.54
C PHE A 120 -14.47 -0.21 -2.89
N GLU A 121 -15.62 -0.87 -3.04
CA GLU A 121 -16.92 -0.25 -3.22
C GLU A 121 -17.97 -0.93 -2.33
N PRO A 122 -18.99 -0.20 -1.84
CA PRO A 122 -20.10 -0.80 -1.12
C PRO A 122 -21.00 -1.56 -2.09
N THR A 123 -21.53 -2.68 -1.63
CA THR A 123 -22.60 -3.42 -2.32
C THR A 123 -23.72 -3.71 -1.34
N GLY A 124 -24.86 -4.15 -1.84
CA GLY A 124 -25.99 -4.58 -0.98
C GLY A 124 -25.67 -5.76 -0.06
N GLN A 125 -24.53 -6.43 -0.24
CA GLN A 125 -24.08 -7.56 0.55
C GLN A 125 -22.80 -7.28 1.36
N GLY A 126 -22.34 -6.02 1.38
CA GLY A 126 -21.10 -5.60 2.05
C GLY A 126 -20.07 -5.00 1.08
N PRO A 127 -18.89 -4.63 1.57
CA PRO A 127 -17.86 -4.05 0.71
C PRO A 127 -17.28 -5.11 -0.24
N LYS A 128 -17.08 -4.72 -1.49
CA LYS A 128 -16.40 -5.51 -2.52
C LYS A 128 -15.03 -4.91 -2.79
N GLY A 129 -13.98 -5.73 -2.74
CA GLY A 129 -12.63 -5.32 -3.11
C GLY A 129 -12.50 -5.09 -4.62
N LEU A 130 -11.75 -4.06 -5.01
CA LEU A 130 -11.47 -3.71 -6.39
C LEU A 130 -10.02 -4.02 -6.79
N VAL A 131 -9.16 -4.39 -5.85
CA VAL A 131 -7.80 -4.85 -6.12
C VAL A 131 -7.86 -6.34 -6.38
N THR A 132 -7.83 -6.71 -7.65
CA THR A 132 -7.96 -8.09 -8.11
C THR A 132 -6.68 -8.55 -8.81
N ASP A 133 -6.44 -9.85 -8.81
CA ASP A 133 -5.33 -10.50 -9.55
C ASP A 133 -3.92 -10.05 -9.10
N ARG A 134 -3.73 -9.76 -7.80
CA ARG A 134 -2.47 -9.33 -7.18
C ARG A 134 -2.02 -10.30 -6.10
#